data_04f83dd736054412e5c670c4f1c56235
#
_entry.id   04f83dd736054412e5c670c4f1c56235
#
_cell.length_a   1.000
_cell.length_b   1.000
_cell.length_c   1.000
_cell.angle_alpha   90.00
_cell.angle_beta   90.00
_cell.angle_gamma   90.00
#
_symmetry.space_group_name_H-M   'P 1'
#
loop_
_entity.id
_entity.type
_entity.pdbx_description
1 polymer ?
#
loop_
_entity_poly.entity_id
_entity_poly.type
_entity_poly.pdbx_seq_one_letter_code
_entity_poly.pdbx_strand_id
1 'polypeptide(L)'
;MDAYVKKEINDGIAKIEFYHPQSNSLPGAILNQLATTISDAGKDDDVAAILLQSGGDRAFCAGASFDELIAIHNKAQGKEFFSGFANVINAMRKCPKFIIGRVQGKTVGGGVGLASSMDYCFATQFASVKLSELAVGIGPFVVGPAVERKVGTAAFSELAIAATEWRTAEWAKQRGMFAEVYESIEEMDRSIEAFLRKVKGYNPEAMAAMKRIFWEGTEDWDELLMQRAVVSGTLVLSDFTRNAIQSFKSK
;
A
#
# COMPACT_ATOMS: atom_id res chain seq x y z
N MET A 1 -11.60 -1.48 -19.24
CA MET A 1 -11.63 -2.56 -18.20
C MET A 1 -12.06 -1.91 -16.91
N ASP A 2 -13.06 -2.48 -16.24
CA ASP A 2 -13.60 -1.94 -15.00
C ASP A 2 -12.65 -2.19 -13.82
N ALA A 3 -12.82 -1.41 -12.74
CA ALA A 3 -12.05 -1.60 -11.51
C ALA A 3 -12.42 -2.94 -10.84
N TYR A 4 -11.43 -3.62 -10.24
CA TYR A 4 -11.64 -4.91 -9.59
C TYR A 4 -10.62 -5.21 -8.48
N VAL A 5 -10.98 -6.14 -7.61
CA VAL A 5 -10.08 -6.95 -6.81
C VAL A 5 -10.37 -8.42 -7.13
N LYS A 6 -9.37 -9.16 -7.54
CA LYS A 6 -9.46 -10.60 -7.86
C LYS A 6 -8.59 -11.39 -6.90
N LYS A 7 -9.06 -12.57 -6.50
CA LYS A 7 -8.29 -13.56 -5.75
C LYS A 7 -8.32 -14.89 -6.53
N GLU A 8 -7.14 -15.42 -6.80
CA GLU A 8 -6.94 -16.74 -7.38
C GLU A 8 -6.03 -17.53 -6.46
N ILE A 9 -6.40 -18.76 -6.12
CA ILE A 9 -5.56 -19.64 -5.31
C ILE A 9 -5.03 -20.74 -6.22
N ASN A 10 -3.72 -20.83 -6.29
CA ASN A 10 -3.03 -21.87 -7.04
C ASN A 10 -1.85 -22.38 -6.24
N ASP A 11 -1.79 -23.69 -6.05
CA ASP A 11 -0.68 -24.38 -5.37
C ASP A 11 -0.28 -23.74 -4.01
N GLY A 12 -1.30 -23.40 -3.20
CA GLY A 12 -1.11 -22.80 -1.87
C GLY A 12 -0.76 -21.30 -1.87
N ILE A 13 -0.72 -20.64 -3.02
CA ILE A 13 -0.49 -19.20 -3.13
C ILE A 13 -1.78 -18.49 -3.51
N ALA A 14 -2.23 -17.56 -2.65
CA ALA A 14 -3.32 -16.65 -2.97
C ALA A 14 -2.75 -15.43 -3.73
N LYS A 15 -2.96 -15.38 -5.03
CA LYS A 15 -2.67 -14.21 -5.85
C LYS A 15 -3.83 -13.24 -5.72
N ILE A 16 -3.58 -12.08 -5.11
CA ILE A 16 -4.55 -10.99 -4.98
C ILE A 16 -4.11 -9.86 -5.91
N GLU A 17 -4.97 -9.51 -6.87
CA GLU A 17 -4.72 -8.45 -7.82
C GLU A 17 -5.80 -7.38 -7.73
N PHE A 18 -5.40 -6.13 -7.55
CA PHE A 18 -6.30 -4.98 -7.65
C PHE A 18 -6.01 -4.18 -8.93
N TYR A 19 -7.05 -3.56 -9.47
CA TYR A 19 -6.93 -2.72 -10.66
C TYR A 19 -7.92 -1.57 -10.62
N HIS A 20 -7.47 -0.41 -11.09
CA HIS A 20 -8.32 0.73 -11.41
C HIS A 20 -7.80 1.45 -12.66
N PRO A 21 -8.69 1.83 -13.62
CA PRO A 21 -8.25 2.42 -14.91
C PRO A 21 -7.50 3.75 -14.75
N GLN A 22 -7.72 4.50 -13.67
CA GLN A 22 -7.00 5.73 -13.35
C GLN A 22 -5.66 5.42 -12.66
N SER A 23 -4.75 4.69 -13.32
CA SER A 23 -3.41 4.37 -12.80
C SER A 23 -3.42 3.69 -11.42
N ASN A 24 -4.40 2.84 -11.15
CA ASN A 24 -4.60 2.22 -9.85
C ASN A 24 -4.75 3.23 -8.69
N SER A 25 -5.42 4.34 -8.96
CA SER A 25 -5.94 5.25 -7.94
C SER A 25 -7.18 4.60 -7.32
N LEU A 26 -7.16 4.30 -6.02
CA LEU A 26 -8.10 3.37 -5.41
C LEU A 26 -9.28 4.08 -4.73
N PRO A 27 -10.52 3.86 -5.22
CA PRO A 27 -11.74 4.25 -4.52
C PRO A 27 -11.95 3.44 -3.23
N GLY A 28 -12.76 4.00 -2.31
CA GLY A 28 -13.11 3.36 -1.04
C GLY A 28 -13.69 1.95 -1.20
N ALA A 29 -14.52 1.72 -2.23
CA ALA A 29 -15.08 0.40 -2.52
C ALA A 29 -14.00 -0.65 -2.84
N ILE A 30 -12.99 -0.30 -3.65
CA ILE A 30 -11.86 -1.18 -3.98
C ILE A 30 -10.99 -1.42 -2.74
N LEU A 31 -10.73 -0.39 -1.93
CA LEU A 31 -9.96 -0.54 -0.69
C LEU A 31 -10.66 -1.47 0.30
N ASN A 32 -11.97 -1.34 0.47
CA ASN A 32 -12.75 -2.23 1.33
C ASN A 32 -12.74 -3.68 0.83
N GLN A 33 -12.92 -3.89 -0.47
CA GLN A 33 -12.83 -5.21 -1.09
C GLN A 33 -11.42 -5.81 -0.90
N LEU A 34 -10.38 -5.02 -1.08
CA LEU A 34 -8.98 -5.45 -0.90
C LEU A 34 -8.71 -5.88 0.55
N ALA A 35 -9.14 -5.07 1.54
CA ALA A 35 -8.98 -5.39 2.95
C ALA A 35 -9.70 -6.70 3.33
N THR A 36 -10.93 -6.89 2.85
CA THR A 36 -11.71 -8.12 3.06
C THR A 36 -11.00 -9.31 2.39
N THR A 37 -10.59 -9.17 1.13
CA THR A 37 -9.93 -10.25 0.37
C THR A 37 -8.63 -10.71 1.04
N ILE A 38 -7.81 -9.78 1.57
CA ILE A 38 -6.58 -10.09 2.32
C ILE A 38 -6.93 -10.83 3.62
N SER A 39 -7.94 -10.35 4.35
CA SER A 39 -8.36 -10.96 5.61
C SER A 39 -8.89 -12.39 5.41
N ASP A 40 -9.66 -12.62 4.36
CA ASP A 40 -10.20 -13.94 4.02
C ASP A 40 -9.10 -14.90 3.54
N ALA A 41 -8.16 -14.43 2.71
CA ALA A 41 -7.00 -15.24 2.32
C ALA A 41 -6.11 -15.60 3.53
N GLY A 42 -6.03 -14.70 4.52
CA GLY A 42 -5.29 -14.96 5.77
C GLY A 42 -5.87 -16.07 6.62
N LYS A 43 -7.20 -16.29 6.56
CA LYS A 43 -7.94 -17.33 7.30
C LYS A 43 -8.07 -18.65 6.55
N ASP A 44 -7.74 -18.66 5.28
CA ASP A 44 -7.88 -19.81 4.41
C ASP A 44 -6.73 -20.81 4.66
N ASP A 45 -7.07 -22.02 5.07
CA ASP A 45 -6.08 -23.06 5.40
C ASP A 45 -5.36 -23.60 4.14
N ASP A 46 -5.96 -23.46 2.96
CA ASP A 46 -5.34 -23.82 1.69
C ASP A 46 -4.31 -22.79 1.20
N VAL A 47 -4.18 -21.65 1.91
CA VAL A 47 -3.24 -20.57 1.57
C VAL A 47 -2.00 -20.63 2.48
N ALA A 48 -0.83 -20.82 1.89
CA ALA A 48 0.46 -20.71 2.57
C ALA A 48 1.02 -19.29 2.58
N ALA A 49 0.89 -18.56 1.46
CA ALA A 49 1.34 -17.18 1.33
C ALA A 49 0.46 -16.39 0.35
N ILE A 50 0.53 -15.07 0.42
CA ILE A 50 -0.21 -14.14 -0.45
C ILE A 50 0.79 -13.44 -1.37
N LEU A 51 0.50 -13.42 -2.68
CA LEU A 51 1.11 -12.50 -3.64
C LEU A 51 0.15 -11.33 -3.87
N LEU A 52 0.56 -10.12 -3.45
CA LEU A 52 -0.21 -8.90 -3.67
C LEU A 52 0.41 -8.10 -4.82
N GLN A 53 -0.41 -7.82 -5.83
CA GLN A 53 -0.01 -7.09 -7.02
C GLN A 53 -1.12 -6.16 -7.52
N SER A 54 -0.77 -5.26 -8.44
CA SER A 54 -1.77 -4.51 -9.21
C SER A 54 -1.79 -4.93 -10.67
N GLY A 55 -2.94 -4.77 -11.31
CA GLY A 55 -3.07 -4.95 -12.75
C GLY A 55 -2.43 -3.80 -13.54
N GLY A 56 -2.08 -4.09 -14.80
CA GLY A 56 -1.39 -3.16 -15.68
C GLY A 56 0.14 -3.14 -15.46
N ASP A 57 0.82 -2.38 -16.31
CA ASP A 57 2.28 -2.37 -16.43
C ASP A 57 2.95 -1.04 -16.03
N ARG A 58 2.17 0.02 -15.78
CA ARG A 58 2.69 1.38 -15.59
C ARG A 58 2.80 1.81 -14.13
N ALA A 59 1.68 1.84 -13.42
CA ALA A 59 1.64 2.25 -12.02
C ALA A 59 1.27 1.07 -11.13
N PHE A 60 1.99 0.90 -10.02
CA PHE A 60 1.53 -0.01 -8.98
C PHE A 60 0.29 0.56 -8.30
N CYS A 61 0.37 1.79 -7.75
CA CYS A 61 -0.78 2.44 -7.13
C CYS A 61 -0.55 3.97 -7.06
N ALA A 62 -1.46 4.73 -7.64
CA ALA A 62 -1.42 6.20 -7.62
C ALA A 62 -2.05 6.82 -6.34
N GLY A 63 -2.35 6.00 -5.33
CA GLY A 63 -2.93 6.44 -4.07
C GLY A 63 -4.47 6.35 -4.04
N ALA A 64 -5.11 7.20 -3.25
CA ALA A 64 -6.56 7.26 -3.12
C ALA A 64 -7.22 7.92 -4.35
N SER A 65 -8.50 7.61 -4.57
CA SER A 65 -9.30 8.22 -5.64
C SER A 65 -9.35 9.74 -5.51
N PHE A 66 -8.86 10.43 -6.54
CA PHE A 66 -8.90 11.89 -6.57
C PHE A 66 -10.33 12.40 -6.71
N ASP A 67 -11.19 11.69 -7.43
CA ASP A 67 -12.59 12.04 -7.61
C ASP A 67 -13.36 11.98 -6.27
N GLU A 68 -13.09 10.95 -5.47
CA GLU A 68 -13.67 10.86 -4.12
C GLU A 68 -13.10 11.93 -3.18
N LEU A 69 -11.78 12.21 -3.28
CA LEU A 69 -11.13 13.24 -2.47
C LEU A 69 -11.79 14.61 -2.63
N ILE A 70 -12.08 15.01 -3.86
CA ILE A 70 -12.72 16.32 -4.15
C ILE A 70 -14.20 16.37 -3.77
N ALA A 71 -14.84 15.22 -3.60
CA ALA A 71 -16.23 15.09 -3.19
C ALA A 71 -16.42 15.15 -1.66
N ILE A 72 -15.35 15.29 -0.89
CA ILE A 72 -15.44 15.41 0.57
C ILE A 72 -15.95 16.79 0.98
N HIS A 73 -17.08 16.82 1.68
CA HIS A 73 -17.71 18.07 2.11
C HIS A 73 -17.80 18.24 3.64
N ASN A 74 -17.55 17.17 4.40
CA ASN A 74 -17.59 17.18 5.86
C ASN A 74 -16.58 16.21 6.49
N LYS A 75 -16.37 16.35 7.80
CA LYS A 75 -15.37 15.55 8.55
C LYS A 75 -15.69 14.05 8.57
N ALA A 76 -16.96 13.65 8.56
CA ALA A 76 -17.34 12.25 8.56
C ALA A 76 -16.94 11.58 7.24
N GLN A 77 -17.25 12.21 6.11
CA GLN A 77 -16.80 11.74 4.78
C GLN A 77 -15.28 11.73 4.68
N GLY A 78 -14.60 12.76 5.21
CA GLY A 78 -13.14 12.79 5.25
C GLY A 78 -12.54 11.62 6.04
N LYS A 79 -13.06 11.36 7.23
CA LYS A 79 -12.64 10.20 8.03
C LYS A 79 -12.87 8.89 7.28
N GLU A 80 -14.05 8.70 6.69
CA GLU A 80 -14.39 7.50 5.92
C GLU A 80 -13.41 7.26 4.76
N PHE A 81 -13.18 8.30 3.95
CA PHE A 81 -12.24 8.24 2.83
C PHE A 81 -10.83 7.83 3.25
N PHE A 82 -10.25 8.50 4.26
CA PHE A 82 -8.90 8.19 4.72
C PHE A 82 -8.81 6.87 5.48
N SER A 83 -9.93 6.35 6.03
CA SER A 83 -9.97 5.03 6.67
C SER A 83 -9.78 3.88 5.68
N GLY A 84 -10.00 4.08 4.38
CA GLY A 84 -9.83 3.03 3.37
C GLY A 84 -8.44 2.40 3.40
N PHE A 85 -7.38 3.20 3.33
CA PHE A 85 -6.00 2.69 3.44
C PHE A 85 -5.67 2.17 4.84
N ALA A 86 -6.21 2.79 5.89
CA ALA A 86 -6.05 2.29 7.26
C ALA A 86 -6.56 0.85 7.40
N ASN A 87 -7.73 0.56 6.83
CA ASN A 87 -8.32 -0.78 6.86
C ASN A 87 -7.45 -1.81 6.11
N VAL A 88 -6.92 -1.45 4.94
CA VAL A 88 -6.03 -2.35 4.18
C VAL A 88 -4.72 -2.60 4.95
N ILE A 89 -4.08 -1.57 5.48
CA ILE A 89 -2.86 -1.70 6.30
C ILE A 89 -3.11 -2.61 7.51
N ASN A 90 -4.24 -2.41 8.22
CA ASN A 90 -4.61 -3.27 9.35
C ASN A 90 -4.91 -4.71 8.93
N ALA A 91 -5.55 -4.94 7.77
CA ALA A 91 -5.76 -6.28 7.23
C ALA A 91 -4.42 -6.97 6.93
N MET A 92 -3.47 -6.25 6.29
CA MET A 92 -2.12 -6.77 5.99
C MET A 92 -1.33 -7.07 7.28
N ARG A 93 -1.38 -6.17 8.24
CA ARG A 93 -0.70 -6.30 9.54
C ARG A 93 -1.18 -7.53 10.33
N LYS A 94 -2.49 -7.75 10.37
CA LYS A 94 -3.14 -8.84 11.13
C LYS A 94 -3.14 -10.17 10.39
N CYS A 95 -2.86 -10.18 9.09
CA CYS A 95 -2.82 -11.39 8.30
C CYS A 95 -1.72 -12.32 8.81
N PRO A 96 -2.03 -13.59 9.16
CA PRO A 96 -1.02 -14.52 9.67
C PRO A 96 -0.12 -15.10 8.56
N LYS A 97 -0.43 -14.86 7.29
CA LYS A 97 0.33 -15.31 6.14
C LYS A 97 1.30 -14.22 5.69
N PHE A 98 2.47 -14.60 5.15
CA PHE A 98 3.35 -13.63 4.52
C PHE A 98 2.70 -13.03 3.28
N ILE A 99 2.83 -11.72 3.14
CA ILE A 99 2.37 -10.95 1.98
C ILE A 99 3.58 -10.52 1.18
N ILE A 100 3.74 -11.14 0.02
CA ILE A 100 4.81 -10.85 -0.93
C ILE A 100 4.29 -9.85 -1.95
N GLY A 101 5.02 -8.75 -2.15
CA GLY A 101 4.62 -7.66 -3.02
C GLY A 101 5.30 -7.71 -4.39
N ARG A 102 4.53 -7.36 -5.43
CA ARG A 102 5.00 -7.15 -6.79
C ARG A 102 4.73 -5.71 -7.20
N VAL A 103 5.78 -4.89 -7.28
CA VAL A 103 5.70 -3.45 -7.57
C VAL A 103 6.39 -3.14 -8.90
N GLN A 104 5.61 -3.10 -9.99
CA GLN A 104 6.14 -2.92 -11.33
C GLN A 104 6.41 -1.46 -11.70
N GLY A 105 5.88 -0.49 -10.96
CA GLY A 105 5.94 0.90 -11.39
C GLY A 105 5.65 1.93 -10.30
N LYS A 106 5.23 3.11 -10.73
CA LYS A 106 5.00 4.27 -9.86
C LYS A 106 4.07 3.97 -8.69
N THR A 107 4.47 4.44 -7.50
CA THR A 107 3.82 4.20 -6.22
C THR A 107 3.69 5.52 -5.47
N VAL A 108 2.47 5.98 -5.20
CA VAL A 108 2.21 7.32 -4.63
C VAL A 108 1.31 7.21 -3.41
N GLY A 109 1.59 7.99 -2.39
CA GLY A 109 0.71 8.20 -1.24
C GLY A 109 0.27 6.90 -0.58
N GLY A 110 -1.03 6.61 -0.61
CA GLY A 110 -1.58 5.34 -0.14
C GLY A 110 -0.89 4.09 -0.69
N GLY A 111 -0.43 4.13 -1.95
CA GLY A 111 0.34 3.05 -2.57
C GLY A 111 1.67 2.78 -1.87
N VAL A 112 2.35 3.85 -1.38
CA VAL A 112 3.59 3.70 -0.59
C VAL A 112 3.27 3.01 0.75
N GLY A 113 2.12 3.33 1.36
CA GLY A 113 1.63 2.63 2.54
C GLY A 113 1.40 1.14 2.30
N LEU A 114 0.79 0.77 1.17
CA LEU A 114 0.61 -0.63 0.78
C LEU A 114 1.96 -1.33 0.60
N ALA A 115 2.88 -0.75 -0.19
CA ALA A 115 4.20 -1.33 -0.41
C ALA A 115 4.99 -1.51 0.90
N SER A 116 4.89 -0.53 1.81
CA SER A 116 5.53 -0.59 3.13
C SER A 116 4.91 -1.64 4.07
N SER A 117 3.66 -2.03 3.85
CA SER A 117 2.96 -3.03 4.65
C SER A 117 3.16 -4.47 4.16
N MET A 118 3.83 -4.66 3.03
CA MET A 118 4.23 -5.97 2.54
C MET A 118 5.43 -6.50 3.34
N ASP A 119 5.46 -7.81 3.59
CA ASP A 119 6.56 -8.41 4.35
C ASP A 119 7.84 -8.50 3.51
N TYR A 120 7.70 -8.82 2.23
CA TYR A 120 8.79 -8.87 1.27
C TYR A 120 8.32 -8.27 -0.06
N CYS A 121 9.04 -7.32 -0.61
CA CYS A 121 8.59 -6.57 -1.78
C CYS A 121 9.61 -6.66 -2.92
N PHE A 122 9.18 -7.20 -4.06
CA PHE A 122 9.89 -7.20 -5.32
C PHE A 122 9.50 -5.97 -6.14
N ALA A 123 10.45 -5.34 -6.79
CA ALA A 123 10.19 -4.19 -7.65
C ALA A 123 10.96 -4.26 -8.96
N THR A 124 10.52 -3.51 -9.97
CA THR A 124 11.33 -3.22 -11.14
C THR A 124 12.14 -1.94 -10.94
N GLN A 125 13.19 -1.73 -11.74
CA GLN A 125 13.93 -0.47 -11.78
C GLN A 125 13.08 0.75 -12.18
N PHE A 126 11.92 0.51 -12.79
CA PHE A 126 10.96 1.56 -13.17
C PHE A 126 10.03 1.97 -12.03
N ALA A 127 10.04 1.22 -10.91
CA ALA A 127 9.32 1.62 -9.73
C ALA A 127 9.91 2.90 -9.13
N SER A 128 9.03 3.75 -8.66
CA SER A 128 9.43 4.97 -7.95
C SER A 128 8.38 5.31 -6.91
N VAL A 129 8.80 5.93 -5.82
CA VAL A 129 7.93 6.22 -4.68
C VAL A 129 7.86 7.71 -4.40
N LYS A 130 6.68 8.18 -3.96
CA LYS A 130 6.45 9.56 -3.57
C LYS A 130 5.33 9.67 -2.53
N LEU A 131 5.53 10.41 -1.45
CA LEU A 131 4.48 10.83 -0.52
C LEU A 131 4.05 12.26 -0.87
N SER A 132 2.96 12.38 -1.63
CA SER A 132 2.52 13.67 -2.19
C SER A 132 1.54 14.44 -1.30
N GLU A 133 1.14 13.89 -0.17
CA GLU A 133 0.06 14.39 0.66
C GLU A 133 0.32 15.78 1.21
N LEU A 134 1.56 16.07 1.63
CA LEU A 134 1.90 17.39 2.17
C LEU A 134 1.81 18.50 1.10
N ALA A 135 2.12 18.17 -0.15
CA ALA A 135 2.01 19.12 -1.27
C ALA A 135 0.56 19.58 -1.53
N VAL A 136 -0.43 18.80 -1.11
CA VAL A 136 -1.84 19.16 -1.19
C VAL A 136 -2.43 19.57 0.17
N GLY A 137 -1.57 19.81 1.18
CA GLY A 137 -1.99 20.33 2.49
C GLY A 137 -2.57 19.31 3.46
N ILE A 138 -2.35 18.01 3.23
CA ILE A 138 -2.91 16.96 4.10
C ILE A 138 -1.78 16.33 4.91
N GLY A 139 -0.83 15.74 4.43
CA GLY A 139 0.19 14.96 5.12
C GLY A 139 -0.11 13.45 5.13
N PRO A 140 0.93 12.62 5.12
CA PRO A 140 0.81 11.16 5.02
C PRO A 140 0.50 10.51 6.39
N PHE A 141 -0.52 10.99 7.10
CA PHE A 141 -0.78 10.60 8.49
C PHE A 141 -1.19 9.13 8.63
N VAL A 142 -2.03 8.63 7.73
CA VAL A 142 -2.54 7.25 7.78
C VAL A 142 -1.47 6.23 7.39
N VAL A 143 -0.73 6.51 6.32
CA VAL A 143 0.30 5.60 5.81
C VAL A 143 1.63 5.74 6.53
N GLY A 144 1.84 6.89 7.20
CA GLY A 144 3.08 7.24 7.87
C GLY A 144 3.61 6.17 8.82
N PRO A 145 2.81 5.62 9.74
CA PRO A 145 3.28 4.57 10.65
C PRO A 145 3.86 3.35 9.93
N ALA A 146 3.20 2.87 8.86
CA ALA A 146 3.68 1.73 8.08
C ALA A 146 4.96 2.07 7.30
N VAL A 147 5.03 3.28 6.71
CA VAL A 147 6.22 3.74 6.00
C VAL A 147 7.39 3.91 6.96
N GLU A 148 7.18 4.60 8.08
CA GLU A 148 8.22 4.83 9.09
C GLU A 148 8.76 3.51 9.64
N ARG A 149 7.88 2.55 9.97
CA ARG A 149 8.28 1.22 10.40
C ARG A 149 9.16 0.51 9.37
N LYS A 150 8.86 0.67 8.08
CA LYS A 150 9.55 -0.01 6.98
C LYS A 150 10.93 0.61 6.67
N VAL A 151 11.01 1.94 6.61
CA VAL A 151 12.21 2.66 6.12
C VAL A 151 12.93 3.47 7.19
N GLY A 152 12.40 3.52 8.41
CA GLY A 152 12.90 4.34 9.50
C GLY A 152 12.49 5.82 9.40
N THR A 153 12.55 6.52 10.54
CA THR A 153 12.08 7.91 10.68
C THR A 153 12.80 8.86 9.73
N ALA A 154 14.12 8.69 9.52
CA ALA A 154 14.91 9.57 8.65
C ALA A 154 14.44 9.52 7.19
N ALA A 155 14.24 8.32 6.63
CA ALA A 155 13.77 8.15 5.26
C ALA A 155 12.28 8.51 5.11
N PHE A 156 11.46 8.24 6.13
CA PHE A 156 10.06 8.69 6.14
C PHE A 156 9.95 10.22 6.14
N SER A 157 10.73 10.92 6.97
CA SER A 157 10.73 12.39 7.00
C SER A 157 11.24 12.97 5.68
N GLU A 158 12.27 12.37 5.06
CA GLU A 158 12.74 12.75 3.72
C GLU A 158 11.63 12.66 2.68
N LEU A 159 10.88 11.52 2.62
CA LEU A 159 9.75 11.34 1.70
C LEU A 159 8.62 12.34 1.97
N ALA A 160 8.26 12.54 3.24
CA ALA A 160 7.12 13.37 3.61
C ALA A 160 7.38 14.86 3.34
N ILE A 161 8.59 15.35 3.64
CA ILE A 161 8.96 16.77 3.47
C ILE A 161 9.18 17.08 1.99
N ALA A 162 9.87 16.20 1.25
CA ALA A 162 10.10 16.36 -0.18
C ALA A 162 8.90 15.87 -1.02
N ALA A 163 7.71 16.30 -0.68
CA ALA A 163 6.43 15.76 -1.17
C ALA A 163 6.23 15.84 -2.69
N THR A 164 6.98 16.68 -3.40
CA THR A 164 6.94 16.80 -4.88
C THR A 164 7.97 15.92 -5.57
N GLU A 165 8.93 15.37 -4.82
CA GLU A 165 10.07 14.67 -5.37
C GLU A 165 9.82 13.15 -5.47
N TRP A 166 10.29 12.56 -6.56
CA TRP A 166 10.31 11.12 -6.72
C TRP A 166 11.60 10.53 -6.14
N ARG A 167 11.46 9.38 -5.49
CA ARG A 167 12.59 8.53 -5.12
C ARG A 167 12.59 7.28 -6.00
N THR A 168 13.77 6.87 -6.43
CA THR A 168 13.96 5.72 -7.34
C THR A 168 13.73 4.38 -6.65
N ALA A 169 13.59 3.31 -7.41
CA ALA A 169 13.55 1.95 -6.90
C ALA A 169 14.81 1.59 -6.10
N GLU A 170 15.97 2.06 -6.57
CA GLU A 170 17.24 1.83 -5.88
C GLU A 170 17.29 2.53 -4.52
N TRP A 171 16.82 3.80 -4.44
CA TRP A 171 16.69 4.49 -3.15
C TRP A 171 15.78 3.70 -2.20
N ALA A 172 14.64 3.20 -2.69
CA ALA A 172 13.68 2.44 -1.90
C ALA A 172 14.26 1.09 -1.43
N LYS A 173 15.09 0.43 -2.26
CA LYS A 173 15.84 -0.78 -1.91
C LYS A 173 16.86 -0.49 -0.80
N GLN A 174 17.66 0.55 -0.93
CA GLN A 174 18.65 0.96 0.08
C GLN A 174 18.03 1.30 1.43
N ARG A 175 16.75 1.71 1.47
CA ARG A 175 15.99 2.01 2.69
C ARG A 175 15.14 0.83 3.19
N GLY A 176 15.20 -0.32 2.53
CA GLY A 176 14.50 -1.54 2.94
C GLY A 176 13.01 -1.60 2.58
N MET A 177 12.49 -0.66 1.78
CA MET A 177 11.13 -0.73 1.27
C MET A 177 10.98 -1.85 0.24
N PHE A 178 11.91 -1.93 -0.71
CA PHE A 178 12.01 -3.02 -1.66
C PHE A 178 13.17 -3.95 -1.26
N ALA A 179 12.91 -5.25 -1.24
CA ALA A 179 13.94 -6.24 -0.95
C ALA A 179 14.81 -6.50 -2.18
N GLU A 180 14.17 -6.57 -3.36
CA GLU A 180 14.81 -6.87 -4.64
C GLU A 180 14.34 -5.90 -5.72
N VAL A 181 15.24 -5.52 -6.62
CA VAL A 181 14.96 -4.68 -7.80
C VAL A 181 15.51 -5.34 -9.05
N TYR A 182 14.69 -5.43 -10.09
CA TYR A 182 14.97 -6.13 -11.36
C TYR A 182 14.91 -5.17 -12.55
N GLU A 183 15.59 -5.52 -13.62
CA GLU A 183 15.63 -4.71 -14.84
C GLU A 183 14.34 -4.79 -15.64
N SER A 184 13.61 -5.92 -15.55
CA SER A 184 12.36 -6.12 -16.28
C SER A 184 11.28 -6.77 -15.40
N ILE A 185 10.02 -6.66 -15.86
CA ILE A 185 8.86 -7.31 -15.24
C ILE A 185 9.03 -8.84 -15.31
N GLU A 186 9.50 -9.37 -16.43
CA GLU A 186 9.66 -10.80 -16.65
C GLU A 186 10.70 -11.42 -15.72
N GLU A 187 11.78 -10.72 -15.44
CA GLU A 187 12.79 -11.17 -14.47
C GLU A 187 12.25 -11.15 -13.05
N MET A 188 11.57 -10.07 -12.69
CA MET A 188 10.91 -9.94 -11.40
C MET A 188 9.89 -11.07 -11.18
N ASP A 189 9.03 -11.34 -12.16
CA ASP A 189 7.99 -12.35 -12.07
C ASP A 189 8.57 -13.77 -11.93
N ARG A 190 9.62 -14.12 -12.70
CA ARG A 190 10.34 -15.40 -12.53
C ARG A 190 10.94 -15.54 -11.13
N SER A 191 11.49 -14.46 -10.59
CA SER A 191 12.09 -14.46 -9.25
C SER A 191 11.02 -14.59 -8.16
N ILE A 192 9.88 -13.93 -8.31
CA ILE A 192 8.72 -14.07 -7.42
C ILE A 192 8.23 -15.51 -7.40
N GLU A 193 8.05 -16.14 -8.56
CA GLU A 193 7.61 -17.54 -8.65
C GLU A 193 8.59 -18.49 -7.96
N ALA A 194 9.90 -18.32 -8.19
CA ALA A 194 10.93 -19.11 -7.54
C ALA A 194 10.94 -18.91 -6.02
N PHE A 195 10.73 -17.68 -5.56
CA PHE A 195 10.66 -17.33 -4.14
C PHE A 195 9.42 -17.93 -3.47
N LEU A 196 8.25 -17.80 -4.08
CA LEU A 196 6.99 -18.35 -3.55
C LEU A 196 7.03 -19.88 -3.44
N ARG A 197 7.66 -20.58 -4.41
CA ARG A 197 7.89 -22.03 -4.30
C ARG A 197 8.70 -22.41 -3.06
N LYS A 198 9.65 -21.57 -2.62
CA LYS A 198 10.40 -21.80 -1.37
C LYS A 198 9.54 -21.50 -0.15
N VAL A 199 8.88 -20.35 -0.15
CA VAL A 199 8.08 -19.87 1.00
C VAL A 199 6.96 -20.85 1.36
N LYS A 200 6.26 -21.41 0.38
CA LYS A 200 5.19 -22.39 0.65
C LYS A 200 5.68 -23.68 1.31
N GLY A 201 6.97 -23.98 1.20
CA GLY A 201 7.61 -25.14 1.84
C GLY A 201 8.06 -24.89 3.28
N TYR A 202 7.93 -23.69 3.80
CA TYR A 202 8.30 -23.38 5.18
C TYR A 202 7.23 -23.84 6.17
N ASN A 203 7.62 -23.98 7.44
CA ASN A 203 6.69 -24.33 8.52
C ASN A 203 5.66 -23.21 8.72
N PRO A 204 4.34 -23.46 8.54
CA PRO A 204 3.30 -22.44 8.64
C PRO A 204 3.21 -21.78 10.02
N GLU A 205 3.42 -22.54 11.09
CA GLU A 205 3.39 -22.02 12.46
C GLU A 205 4.56 -21.08 12.71
N ALA A 206 5.75 -21.41 12.19
CA ALA A 206 6.93 -20.54 12.27
C ALA A 206 6.71 -19.25 11.46
N MET A 207 6.15 -19.34 10.25
CA MET A 207 5.82 -18.16 9.44
C MET A 207 4.84 -17.23 10.15
N ALA A 208 3.76 -17.81 10.72
CA ALA A 208 2.78 -17.02 11.47
C ALA A 208 3.39 -16.39 12.75
N ALA A 209 4.29 -17.09 13.43
CA ALA A 209 5.00 -16.53 14.57
C ALA A 209 5.93 -15.37 14.16
N MET A 210 6.71 -15.54 13.10
CA MET A 210 7.57 -14.48 12.54
C MET A 210 6.76 -13.27 12.08
N LYS A 211 5.61 -13.49 11.44
CA LYS A 211 4.71 -12.40 11.04
C LYS A 211 4.28 -11.56 12.25
N ARG A 212 3.94 -12.18 13.39
CA ARG A 212 3.62 -11.44 14.63
C ARG A 212 4.80 -10.62 15.12
N ILE A 213 6.01 -11.20 15.13
CA ILE A 213 7.24 -10.49 15.52
C ILE A 213 7.50 -9.28 14.64
N PHE A 214 7.30 -9.41 13.31
CA PHE A 214 7.46 -8.28 12.38
C PHE A 214 6.53 -7.11 12.70
N TRP A 215 5.42 -7.35 13.39
CA TRP A 215 4.41 -6.33 13.71
C TRP A 215 4.27 -6.05 15.22
N GLU A 216 5.22 -6.51 16.05
CA GLU A 216 5.27 -6.13 17.47
C GLU A 216 5.34 -4.61 17.65
N GLY A 217 4.64 -4.10 18.70
CA GLY A 217 4.56 -2.67 19.00
C GLY A 217 3.59 -1.91 18.08
N THR A 218 2.66 -2.62 17.43
CA THR A 218 1.61 -2.03 16.59
C THR A 218 0.20 -2.40 17.05
N GLU A 219 0.04 -2.86 18.28
CA GLU A 219 -1.21 -3.39 18.82
C GLU A 219 -2.31 -2.31 18.86
N ASP A 220 -1.93 -1.05 19.00
CA ASP A 220 -2.80 0.13 19.03
C ASP A 220 -3.17 0.67 17.63
N TRP A 221 -2.64 0.09 16.55
CA TRP A 221 -2.84 0.66 15.21
C TRP A 221 -4.27 0.62 14.70
N ASP A 222 -5.13 -0.23 15.27
CA ASP A 222 -6.57 -0.18 14.96
C ASP A 222 -7.18 1.18 15.35
N GLU A 223 -6.74 1.73 16.48
CA GLU A 223 -7.17 3.05 16.94
C GLU A 223 -6.32 4.18 16.34
N LEU A 224 -5.00 4.04 16.35
CA LEU A 224 -4.06 5.04 15.86
C LEU A 224 -4.36 5.44 14.41
N LEU A 225 -4.53 4.47 13.50
CA LEU A 225 -4.75 4.77 12.09
C LEU A 225 -6.11 5.45 11.87
N MET A 226 -7.13 5.12 12.67
CA MET A 226 -8.42 5.82 12.63
C MET A 226 -8.33 7.25 13.17
N GLN A 227 -7.55 7.50 14.22
CA GLN A 227 -7.25 8.85 14.70
C GLN A 227 -6.52 9.67 13.61
N ARG A 228 -5.54 9.06 12.93
CA ARG A 228 -4.82 9.67 11.81
C ARG A 228 -5.74 9.98 10.62
N ALA A 229 -6.71 9.12 10.34
CA ALA A 229 -7.74 9.38 9.32
C ALA A 229 -8.61 10.59 9.65
N VAL A 230 -8.93 10.81 10.93
CA VAL A 230 -9.65 12.02 11.39
C VAL A 230 -8.82 13.28 11.16
N VAL A 231 -7.50 13.24 11.41
CA VAL A 231 -6.60 14.37 11.15
C VAL A 231 -6.63 14.73 9.65
N SER A 232 -6.40 13.73 8.77
CA SER A 232 -6.45 13.93 7.31
C SER A 232 -7.83 14.43 6.86
N GLY A 233 -8.91 13.83 7.40
CA GLY A 233 -10.30 14.21 7.09
C GLY A 233 -10.70 15.60 7.58
N THR A 234 -9.96 16.18 8.52
CA THR A 234 -10.14 17.57 8.95
C THR A 234 -9.36 18.51 8.04
N LEU A 235 -8.12 18.19 7.73
CA LEU A 235 -7.23 19.03 6.91
C LEU A 235 -7.69 19.14 5.45
N VAL A 236 -8.30 18.08 4.89
CA VAL A 236 -8.83 18.09 3.52
C VAL A 236 -9.90 19.19 3.31
N LEU A 237 -10.56 19.62 4.37
CA LEU A 237 -11.59 20.67 4.33
C LEU A 237 -11.01 22.09 4.45
N SER A 238 -9.70 22.24 4.68
CA SER A 238 -9.07 23.55 4.79
C SER A 238 -9.07 24.29 3.44
N ASP A 239 -9.09 25.63 3.50
CA ASP A 239 -9.01 26.46 2.29
C ASP A 239 -7.71 26.21 1.52
N PHE A 240 -6.60 25.96 2.22
CA PHE A 240 -5.33 25.61 1.59
C PHE A 240 -5.48 24.36 0.70
N THR A 241 -6.03 23.27 1.24
CA THR A 241 -6.18 22.02 0.50
C THR A 241 -7.16 22.16 -0.65
N ARG A 242 -8.29 22.86 -0.45
CA ARG A 242 -9.26 23.13 -1.52
C ARG A 242 -8.63 23.90 -2.68
N ASN A 243 -7.85 24.94 -2.39
CA ASN A 243 -7.15 25.72 -3.41
C ASN A 243 -6.06 24.89 -4.12
N ALA A 244 -5.29 24.08 -3.38
CA ALA A 244 -4.29 23.19 -3.96
C ALA A 244 -4.93 22.18 -4.92
N ILE A 245 -6.04 21.54 -4.52
CA ILE A 245 -6.79 20.58 -5.36
C ILE A 245 -7.31 21.25 -6.63
N GLN A 246 -7.87 22.48 -6.53
CA GLN A 246 -8.34 23.23 -7.72
C GLN A 246 -7.21 23.51 -8.71
N SER A 247 -6.03 23.84 -8.20
CA SER A 247 -4.84 24.10 -9.03
C SER A 247 -4.34 22.85 -9.78
N PHE A 248 -4.60 21.65 -9.26
CA PHE A 248 -4.30 20.38 -9.95
C PHE A 248 -5.29 20.05 -11.07
N LYS A 249 -6.56 20.50 -10.97
CA LYS A 249 -7.57 20.31 -12.02
C LYS A 249 -7.35 21.18 -13.25
N SER A 250 -6.67 22.30 -13.09
CA SER A 250 -6.46 23.29 -14.15
C SER A 250 -5.18 23.06 -14.97
N LYS A 251 -4.42 22.03 -14.65
CA LYS A 251 -3.23 21.56 -15.39
C LYS A 251 -3.50 20.29 -16.17
#